data_04a40cf5c7442e9f34d4ec0ed8364bf2
#
_entry.id   04a40cf5c7442e9f34d4ec0ed8364bf2
#
_cell.length_a   1.000
_cell.length_b   1.000
_cell.length_c   1.000
_cell.angle_alpha   90.00
_cell.angle_beta   90.00
_cell.angle_gamma   90.00
#
_symmetry.space_group_name_H-M   'P 1'
#
loop_
_entity.id
_entity.type
_entity.pdbx_description
1 polymer ?
#
loop_
_entity_poly.entity_id
_entity_poly.type
_entity_poly.pdbx_seq_one_letter_code
_entity_poly.pdbx_strand_id
1 'polypeptide(L)'
;DFKLVESPIPSPGAGEILVQISYLSVDPYLRGLMNDIKLYMDPVRIGEVMYGGTVGRVIQSGNPDFPEGVIVEGRLGWQEYAVTDGKGLRKIDPELAPISTALGILGMPGLTAYFGLLDICNPQPGETVVISGAAGAVGSLAGQIAKILGCHVVGIAGSDAKVDYLLKELRFDAAFNYRATKDYFDKLRELCPHGVDVYFDNVGGAITDAVFGLLNVKARISVCGQISQYNLEKPEVGPRLLSTLILKQAKAEGFLVFQFADRYAEGLQQMAHWLREGRLKYREDIVEGIENAPRAFIGMLRGQNIGKQLVKVARD
;
A
#
# COMPACT_ATOMS: atom_id res chain seq x y z
N ASP A 1 2.76 -2.54 23.37
CA ASP A 1 1.57 -1.72 23.12
C ASP A 1 0.37 -2.54 22.61
N PHE A 2 0.58 -3.83 22.27
CA PHE A 2 -0.48 -4.75 21.87
C PHE A 2 -0.68 -5.83 22.92
N LYS A 3 -1.93 -6.25 23.11
CA LYS A 3 -2.30 -7.37 23.99
C LYS A 3 -3.22 -8.30 23.21
N LEU A 4 -2.88 -9.58 23.12
CA LEU A 4 -3.79 -10.61 22.64
C LEU A 4 -4.84 -10.87 23.74
N VAL A 5 -6.10 -10.86 23.36
CA VAL A 5 -7.25 -11.08 24.27
C VAL A 5 -8.10 -12.21 23.68
N GLU A 6 -8.42 -13.19 24.50
CA GLU A 6 -9.36 -14.26 24.16
C GLU A 6 -10.76 -13.86 24.61
N SER A 7 -11.74 -14.09 23.75
CA SER A 7 -13.16 -13.87 24.02
C SER A 7 -14.00 -14.97 23.37
N PRO A 8 -15.22 -15.24 23.89
CA PRO A 8 -16.14 -16.13 23.18
C PRO A 8 -16.42 -15.64 21.76
N ILE A 9 -16.61 -16.59 20.83
CA ILE A 9 -17.03 -16.24 19.46
C ILE A 9 -18.40 -15.55 19.54
N PRO A 10 -18.55 -14.32 18.99
CA PRO A 10 -19.81 -13.60 19.05
C PRO A 10 -20.85 -14.25 18.14
N SER A 11 -22.14 -14.02 18.44
CA SER A 11 -23.25 -14.46 17.59
C SER A 11 -23.89 -13.25 16.92
N PRO A 12 -24.18 -13.31 15.60
CA PRO A 12 -24.82 -12.21 14.88
C PRO A 12 -26.31 -12.12 15.28
N GLY A 13 -26.81 -10.88 15.34
CA GLY A 13 -28.23 -10.59 15.47
C GLY A 13 -28.98 -10.56 14.14
N ALA A 14 -30.25 -10.16 14.18
CA ALA A 14 -31.03 -9.96 12.94
C ALA A 14 -30.42 -8.85 12.08
N GLY A 15 -30.19 -9.12 10.80
CA GLY A 15 -29.56 -8.20 9.85
C GLY A 15 -28.01 -8.17 9.93
N GLU A 16 -27.41 -8.94 10.83
CA GLU A 16 -25.95 -9.04 10.97
C GLU A 16 -25.40 -10.35 10.41
N ILE A 17 -24.10 -10.38 10.21
CA ILE A 17 -23.34 -11.55 9.79
C ILE A 17 -22.16 -11.77 10.72
N LEU A 18 -21.75 -13.03 10.88
CA LEU A 18 -20.49 -13.40 11.51
C LEU A 18 -19.48 -13.78 10.42
N VAL A 19 -18.37 -13.08 10.40
CA VAL A 19 -17.26 -13.33 9.47
C VAL A 19 -16.11 -13.99 10.21
N GLN A 20 -15.67 -15.16 9.73
CA GLN A 20 -14.40 -15.76 10.13
C GLN A 20 -13.30 -15.16 9.23
N ILE A 21 -12.33 -14.47 9.84
CA ILE A 21 -11.27 -13.79 9.13
C ILE A 21 -10.18 -14.77 8.72
N SER A 22 -9.88 -14.82 7.42
CA SER A 22 -8.81 -15.66 6.86
C SER A 22 -7.47 -14.92 6.84
N TYR A 23 -7.49 -13.66 6.39
CA TYR A 23 -6.29 -12.82 6.33
C TYR A 23 -6.60 -11.41 6.85
N LEU A 24 -5.61 -10.82 7.50
CA LEU A 24 -5.60 -9.40 7.84
C LEU A 24 -4.44 -8.68 7.15
N SER A 25 -4.69 -7.43 6.82
CA SER A 25 -3.74 -6.52 6.20
C SER A 25 -2.93 -5.79 7.25
N VAL A 26 -1.63 -5.72 7.03
CA VAL A 26 -0.72 -4.87 7.81
C VAL A 26 -0.27 -3.71 6.91
N ASP A 27 -0.61 -2.49 7.31
CA ASP A 27 -0.43 -1.29 6.49
C ASP A 27 0.27 -0.17 7.26
N PRO A 28 1.17 0.61 6.62
CA PRO A 28 1.93 1.67 7.30
C PRO A 28 1.07 2.74 7.97
N TYR A 29 -0.07 3.11 7.36
CA TYR A 29 -0.95 4.16 7.89
C TYR A 29 -1.52 3.84 9.29
N LEU A 30 -1.59 2.55 9.64
CA LEU A 30 -2.05 2.10 10.96
C LEU A 30 -1.20 2.70 12.09
N ARG A 31 0.08 3.02 11.82
CA ARG A 31 0.95 3.68 12.81
C ARG A 31 0.41 5.07 13.20
N GLY A 32 -0.17 5.79 12.26
CA GLY A 32 -0.80 7.08 12.53
C GLY A 32 -2.04 6.96 13.43
N LEU A 33 -2.82 5.89 13.26
CA LEU A 33 -4.04 5.63 14.07
C LEU A 33 -3.73 5.23 15.52
N MET A 34 -2.49 4.90 15.85
CA MET A 34 -2.05 4.62 17.23
C MET A 34 -1.66 5.89 17.99
N ASN A 35 -1.64 7.05 17.36
CA ASN A 35 -1.42 8.32 18.02
C ASN A 35 -2.78 8.90 18.45
N ASP A 36 -2.84 9.56 19.61
CA ASP A 36 -4.05 10.24 20.09
C ASP A 36 -4.23 11.60 19.37
N ILE A 37 -4.24 11.54 18.04
CA ILE A 37 -4.44 12.70 17.16
C ILE A 37 -5.38 12.28 16.05
N LYS A 38 -6.48 13.01 15.87
CA LYS A 38 -7.39 12.80 14.75
C LYS A 38 -6.70 13.24 13.44
N LEU A 39 -6.49 12.27 12.56
CA LEU A 39 -6.05 12.49 11.19
C LEU A 39 -7.27 12.51 10.24
N TYR A 40 -7.20 11.82 9.11
CA TYR A 40 -8.33 11.58 8.21
C TYR A 40 -9.28 10.46 8.73
N MET A 41 -8.89 9.77 9.79
CA MET A 41 -9.68 8.78 10.54
C MET A 41 -9.50 9.03 12.03
N ASP A 42 -10.45 8.54 12.83
CA ASP A 42 -10.34 8.59 14.28
C ASP A 42 -9.23 7.61 14.76
N PRO A 43 -8.50 7.96 15.81
CA PRO A 43 -7.48 7.08 16.37
C PRO A 43 -8.12 5.84 17.03
N VAL A 44 -7.37 4.74 17.04
CA VAL A 44 -7.73 3.53 17.79
C VAL A 44 -7.46 3.78 19.28
N ARG A 45 -8.46 3.63 20.12
CA ARG A 45 -8.33 3.83 21.57
C ARG A 45 -7.70 2.61 22.23
N ILE A 46 -7.04 2.86 23.35
CA ILE A 46 -6.49 1.77 24.17
C ILE A 46 -7.65 0.90 24.66
N GLY A 47 -7.55 -0.42 24.46
CA GLY A 47 -8.59 -1.39 24.80
C GLY A 47 -9.53 -1.76 23.66
N GLU A 48 -9.48 -1.05 22.54
CA GLU A 48 -10.21 -1.40 21.32
C GLU A 48 -9.42 -2.39 20.45
N VAL A 49 -10.16 -3.11 19.58
CA VAL A 49 -9.54 -3.96 18.54
C VAL A 49 -8.77 -3.07 17.58
N MET A 50 -7.52 -3.44 17.29
CA MET A 50 -6.69 -2.70 16.33
C MET A 50 -7.36 -2.71 14.95
N TYR A 51 -7.43 -1.54 14.35
CA TYR A 51 -8.01 -1.35 13.02
C TYR A 51 -7.19 -2.08 11.93
N GLY A 52 -7.86 -2.51 10.86
CA GLY A 52 -7.18 -3.13 9.71
C GLY A 52 -8.16 -3.70 8.68
N GLY A 53 -7.72 -3.73 7.43
CA GLY A 53 -8.41 -4.44 6.35
C GLY A 53 -8.33 -5.95 6.57
N THR A 54 -9.39 -6.65 6.23
CA THR A 54 -9.51 -8.10 6.38
C THR A 54 -10.22 -8.72 5.19
N VAL A 55 -9.93 -9.98 4.93
CA VAL A 55 -10.74 -10.82 4.06
C VAL A 55 -11.09 -12.10 4.80
N GLY A 56 -12.34 -12.54 4.69
CA GLY A 56 -12.84 -13.70 5.43
C GLY A 56 -14.13 -14.27 4.84
N ARG A 57 -14.60 -15.33 5.47
CA ARG A 57 -15.82 -16.06 5.06
C ARG A 57 -16.96 -15.76 6.01
N VAL A 58 -18.12 -15.49 5.48
CA VAL A 58 -19.37 -15.45 6.26
C VAL A 58 -19.71 -16.85 6.72
N ILE A 59 -19.77 -17.08 8.03
CA ILE A 59 -20.04 -18.40 8.63
C ILE A 59 -21.41 -18.48 9.30
N GLN A 60 -22.03 -17.36 9.64
CA GLN A 60 -23.42 -17.24 10.07
C GLN A 60 -24.01 -15.95 9.51
N SER A 61 -25.26 -15.98 9.10
CA SER A 61 -25.91 -14.81 8.49
C SER A 61 -27.37 -14.64 8.92
N GLY A 62 -27.68 -13.45 9.43
CA GLY A 62 -29.03 -12.89 9.53
C GLY A 62 -29.31 -11.83 8.46
N ASN A 63 -28.41 -11.64 7.49
CA ASN A 63 -28.50 -10.63 6.43
C ASN A 63 -28.60 -11.32 5.04
N PRO A 64 -29.73 -11.19 4.31
CA PRO A 64 -29.90 -11.86 3.02
C PRO A 64 -28.93 -11.42 1.93
N ASP A 65 -28.34 -10.22 2.05
CA ASP A 65 -27.35 -9.74 1.09
C ASP A 65 -26.01 -10.47 1.23
N PHE A 66 -25.71 -11.08 2.38
CA PHE A 66 -24.46 -11.78 2.64
C PHE A 66 -24.73 -13.22 3.14
N PRO A 67 -25.13 -14.15 2.27
CA PRO A 67 -25.38 -15.54 2.66
C PRO A 67 -24.10 -16.23 3.18
N GLU A 68 -24.31 -17.28 3.97
CA GLU A 68 -23.21 -18.13 4.46
C GLU A 68 -22.35 -18.67 3.32
N GLY A 69 -21.05 -18.75 3.52
CA GLY A 69 -20.07 -19.18 2.52
C GLY A 69 -19.50 -18.05 1.65
N VAL A 70 -20.15 -16.90 1.58
CA VAL A 70 -19.64 -15.75 0.78
C VAL A 70 -18.32 -15.24 1.38
N ILE A 71 -17.36 -14.95 0.51
CA ILE A 71 -16.11 -14.29 0.88
C ILE A 71 -16.32 -12.78 0.82
N VAL A 72 -15.89 -12.10 1.87
CA VAL A 72 -16.02 -10.64 2.00
C VAL A 72 -14.68 -10.01 2.38
N GLU A 73 -14.44 -8.81 1.84
CA GLU A 73 -13.36 -7.92 2.23
C GLU A 73 -13.94 -6.68 2.89
N GLY A 74 -13.29 -6.22 3.95
CA GLY A 74 -13.68 -5.00 4.66
C GLY A 74 -12.74 -4.68 5.82
N ARG A 75 -13.16 -3.70 6.63
CA ARG A 75 -12.33 -3.16 7.72
C ARG A 75 -12.80 -3.72 9.06
N LEU A 76 -12.62 -5.02 9.26
CA LEU A 76 -13.12 -5.72 10.44
C LEU A 76 -12.12 -5.79 11.62
N GLY A 77 -10.91 -5.24 11.44
CA GLY A 77 -9.89 -5.14 12.50
C GLY A 77 -9.12 -6.44 12.76
N TRP A 78 -8.14 -6.36 13.68
CA TRP A 78 -7.27 -7.49 14.01
C TRP A 78 -7.95 -8.44 14.98
N GLN A 79 -8.73 -9.35 14.47
CA GLN A 79 -9.46 -10.37 15.22
C GLN A 79 -9.74 -11.59 14.36
N GLU A 80 -10.08 -12.72 14.97
CA GLU A 80 -10.37 -13.97 14.24
C GLU A 80 -11.83 -14.01 13.74
N TYR A 81 -12.74 -13.40 14.46
CA TYR A 81 -14.16 -13.35 14.15
C TYR A 81 -14.69 -11.94 14.34
N ALA A 82 -15.57 -11.51 13.45
CA ALA A 82 -16.20 -10.19 13.51
C ALA A 82 -17.70 -10.29 13.20
N VAL A 83 -18.52 -9.62 14.01
CA VAL A 83 -19.94 -9.37 13.69
C VAL A 83 -20.07 -8.00 13.05
N THR A 84 -20.88 -7.91 11.99
CA THR A 84 -21.13 -6.66 11.26
C THR A 84 -22.48 -6.70 10.55
N ASP A 85 -23.06 -5.54 10.25
CA ASP A 85 -24.28 -5.40 9.45
C ASP A 85 -24.01 -5.51 7.92
N GLY A 86 -22.76 -5.69 7.53
CA GLY A 86 -22.32 -5.81 6.13
C GLY A 86 -22.03 -4.48 5.43
N LYS A 87 -22.30 -3.34 6.08
CA LYS A 87 -22.00 -2.04 5.47
C LYS A 87 -20.51 -1.87 5.22
N GLY A 88 -20.16 -1.43 4.00
CA GLY A 88 -18.78 -1.22 3.60
C GLY A 88 -18.01 -2.50 3.27
N LEU A 89 -18.66 -3.67 3.30
CA LEU A 89 -18.08 -4.91 2.83
C LEU A 89 -18.21 -5.05 1.31
N ARG A 90 -17.16 -5.60 0.71
CA ARG A 90 -17.12 -5.99 -0.71
C ARG A 90 -17.11 -7.51 -0.81
N LYS A 91 -18.00 -8.09 -1.62
CA LYS A 91 -17.97 -9.52 -1.95
C LYS A 91 -16.80 -9.81 -2.88
N ILE A 92 -16.08 -10.89 -2.59
CA ILE A 92 -14.92 -11.34 -3.35
C ILE A 92 -15.25 -12.63 -4.08
N ASP A 93 -14.93 -12.66 -5.35
CA ASP A 93 -14.97 -13.87 -6.16
C ASP A 93 -13.64 -14.65 -5.98
N PRO A 94 -13.66 -15.80 -5.30
CA PRO A 94 -12.45 -16.61 -5.07
C PRO A 94 -11.93 -17.31 -6.34
N GLU A 95 -12.74 -17.39 -7.42
CA GLU A 95 -12.30 -17.98 -8.68
C GLU A 95 -11.46 -17.01 -9.52
N LEU A 96 -11.57 -15.71 -9.26
CA LEU A 96 -10.82 -14.69 -9.98
C LEU A 96 -9.31 -14.72 -9.62
N ALA A 97 -9.01 -14.83 -8.32
CA ALA A 97 -7.65 -14.89 -7.78
C ALA A 97 -7.70 -15.36 -6.30
N PRO A 98 -6.55 -15.74 -5.68
CA PRO A 98 -6.48 -16.00 -4.26
C PRO A 98 -7.11 -14.86 -3.44
N ILE A 99 -7.91 -15.18 -2.42
CA ILE A 99 -8.68 -14.18 -1.66
C ILE A 99 -7.79 -13.14 -0.96
N SER A 100 -6.54 -13.50 -0.63
CA SER A 100 -5.53 -12.59 -0.07
C SER A 100 -5.26 -11.37 -0.97
N THR A 101 -5.37 -11.53 -2.30
CA THR A 101 -5.18 -10.45 -3.29
C THR A 101 -6.14 -9.29 -3.09
N ALA A 102 -7.29 -9.52 -2.47
CA ALA A 102 -8.27 -8.48 -2.11
C ALA A 102 -7.72 -7.47 -1.09
N LEU A 103 -6.66 -7.83 -0.36
CA LEU A 103 -5.94 -6.93 0.56
C LEU A 103 -4.67 -6.32 -0.06
N GLY A 104 -4.35 -6.68 -1.30
CA GLY A 104 -3.16 -6.27 -2.03
C GLY A 104 -3.48 -5.70 -3.40
N ILE A 105 -3.07 -6.45 -4.46
CA ILE A 105 -3.20 -6.02 -5.85
C ILE A 105 -4.64 -5.75 -6.30
N LEU A 106 -5.62 -6.52 -5.82
CA LEU A 106 -7.06 -6.35 -6.11
C LEU A 106 -7.81 -5.67 -4.95
N GLY A 107 -7.12 -4.83 -4.20
CA GLY A 107 -7.65 -4.08 -3.07
C GLY A 107 -7.07 -2.68 -2.96
N MET A 108 -7.06 -2.17 -1.72
CA MET A 108 -6.63 -0.79 -1.44
C MET A 108 -5.23 -0.46 -1.97
N PRO A 109 -4.18 -1.28 -1.80
CA PRO A 109 -2.85 -0.98 -2.34
C PRO A 109 -2.81 -0.92 -3.87
N GLY A 110 -3.52 -1.83 -4.55
CA GLY A 110 -3.64 -1.82 -6.01
C GLY A 110 -4.32 -0.55 -6.53
N LEU A 111 -5.46 -0.19 -5.94
CA LEU A 111 -6.18 1.04 -6.26
C LEU A 111 -5.36 2.29 -5.96
N THR A 112 -4.59 2.29 -4.87
CA THR A 112 -3.68 3.39 -4.51
C THR A 112 -2.59 3.57 -5.57
N ALA A 113 -2.00 2.48 -6.05
CA ALA A 113 -1.01 2.52 -7.12
C ALA A 113 -1.63 3.00 -8.45
N TYR A 114 -2.83 2.48 -8.79
CA TYR A 114 -3.55 2.80 -10.01
C TYR A 114 -3.90 4.29 -10.08
N PHE A 115 -4.70 4.77 -9.15
CA PHE A 115 -5.15 6.17 -9.17
C PHE A 115 -4.03 7.15 -8.84
N GLY A 116 -3.16 6.82 -7.87
CA GLY A 116 -2.05 7.69 -7.50
C GLY A 116 -1.03 7.88 -8.62
N LEU A 117 -0.88 6.93 -9.54
CA LEU A 117 -0.02 7.08 -10.70
C LEU A 117 -0.76 7.69 -11.90
N LEU A 118 -1.94 7.17 -12.24
CA LEU A 118 -2.61 7.54 -13.49
C LEU A 118 -3.35 8.87 -13.37
N ASP A 119 -4.12 9.09 -12.30
CA ASP A 119 -4.92 10.31 -12.16
C ASP A 119 -4.07 11.50 -11.64
N ILE A 120 -3.14 11.26 -10.72
CA ILE A 120 -2.31 12.33 -10.16
C ILE A 120 -1.16 12.71 -11.10
N CYS A 121 -0.45 11.72 -11.64
CA CYS A 121 0.76 11.96 -12.42
C CYS A 121 0.58 11.81 -13.93
N ASN A 122 -0.30 10.93 -14.39
CA ASN A 122 -0.55 10.65 -15.82
C ASN A 122 0.76 10.50 -16.63
N PRO A 123 1.63 9.53 -16.29
CA PRO A 123 2.93 9.37 -16.95
C PRO A 123 2.78 9.07 -18.44
N GLN A 124 3.68 9.61 -19.24
CA GLN A 124 3.68 9.42 -20.69
C GLN A 124 4.80 8.46 -21.11
N PRO A 125 4.65 7.73 -22.23
CA PRO A 125 5.70 6.86 -22.75
C PRO A 125 7.04 7.60 -22.91
N GLY A 126 8.14 6.99 -22.46
CA GLY A 126 9.47 7.55 -22.51
C GLY A 126 9.85 8.46 -21.32
N GLU A 127 8.90 8.83 -20.47
CA GLU A 127 9.18 9.60 -19.25
C GLU A 127 9.93 8.75 -18.21
N THR A 128 10.73 9.43 -17.38
CA THR A 128 11.41 8.83 -16.23
C THR A 128 10.53 8.90 -15.00
N VAL A 129 10.21 7.72 -14.45
CA VAL A 129 9.38 7.55 -13.24
C VAL A 129 10.25 7.00 -12.11
N VAL A 130 10.38 7.76 -11.03
CA VAL A 130 11.05 7.31 -9.80
C VAL A 130 10.00 6.86 -8.78
N ILE A 131 10.23 5.71 -8.15
CA ILE A 131 9.33 5.15 -7.12
C ILE A 131 10.12 4.98 -5.83
N SER A 132 9.75 5.66 -4.75
CA SER A 132 10.26 5.36 -3.42
C SER A 132 9.46 4.24 -2.74
N GLY A 133 10.09 3.45 -1.87
CA GLY A 133 9.45 2.26 -1.30
C GLY A 133 9.01 1.25 -2.37
N ALA A 134 9.80 1.15 -3.45
CA ALA A 134 9.43 0.48 -4.70
C ALA A 134 9.12 -1.02 -4.55
N ALA A 135 9.68 -1.71 -3.56
CA ALA A 135 9.43 -3.14 -3.32
C ALA A 135 8.27 -3.40 -2.35
N GLY A 136 7.53 -2.38 -1.93
CA GLY A 136 6.32 -2.48 -1.10
C GLY A 136 5.06 -2.76 -1.91
N ALA A 137 3.93 -2.93 -1.21
CA ALA A 137 2.65 -3.29 -1.82
C ALA A 137 2.17 -2.30 -2.88
N VAL A 138 2.31 -0.99 -2.65
CA VAL A 138 1.92 0.08 -3.59
C VAL A 138 3.02 0.33 -4.61
N GLY A 139 4.27 0.53 -4.15
CA GLY A 139 5.38 0.93 -5.02
C GLY A 139 5.69 -0.10 -6.12
N SER A 140 5.61 -1.40 -5.81
CA SER A 140 5.83 -2.46 -6.79
C SER A 140 4.80 -2.47 -7.91
N LEU A 141 3.55 -2.12 -7.59
CA LEU A 141 2.47 -2.04 -8.58
C LEU A 141 2.55 -0.74 -9.39
N ALA A 142 2.79 0.40 -8.73
CA ALA A 142 2.95 1.68 -9.41
C ALA A 142 4.08 1.64 -10.46
N GLY A 143 5.23 1.05 -10.10
CA GLY A 143 6.34 0.91 -11.05
C GLY A 143 6.03 -0.01 -12.22
N GLN A 144 5.33 -1.13 -11.99
CA GLN A 144 4.90 -2.01 -13.08
C GLN A 144 3.86 -1.33 -13.98
N ILE A 145 2.93 -0.56 -13.43
CA ILE A 145 1.98 0.24 -14.25
C ILE A 145 2.76 1.24 -15.11
N ALA A 146 3.76 1.93 -14.56
CA ALA A 146 4.63 2.81 -15.33
C ALA A 146 5.38 2.06 -16.44
N LYS A 147 5.86 0.83 -16.20
CA LYS A 147 6.45 -0.04 -17.24
C LYS A 147 5.45 -0.39 -18.33
N ILE A 148 4.20 -0.71 -17.97
CA ILE A 148 3.11 -0.99 -18.91
C ILE A 148 2.87 0.22 -19.84
N LEU A 149 3.03 1.44 -19.33
CA LEU A 149 2.89 2.68 -20.09
C LEU A 149 4.12 3.05 -20.92
N GLY A 150 5.21 2.26 -20.85
CA GLY A 150 6.42 2.52 -21.64
C GLY A 150 7.37 3.55 -21.02
N CYS A 151 7.32 3.75 -19.71
CA CYS A 151 8.20 4.64 -18.98
C CYS A 151 9.55 3.97 -18.64
N HIS A 152 10.59 4.79 -18.43
CA HIS A 152 11.82 4.39 -17.75
C HIS A 152 11.61 4.44 -16.24
N VAL A 153 11.69 3.29 -15.56
CA VAL A 153 11.31 3.16 -14.14
C VAL A 153 12.53 2.91 -13.27
N VAL A 154 12.74 3.79 -12.28
CA VAL A 154 13.81 3.69 -11.29
C VAL A 154 13.21 3.43 -9.90
N GLY A 155 13.59 2.32 -9.27
CA GLY A 155 13.11 1.91 -7.97
C GLY A 155 14.08 2.18 -6.84
N ILE A 156 13.58 2.66 -5.69
CA ILE A 156 14.36 2.86 -4.47
C ILE A 156 13.87 1.87 -3.42
N ALA A 157 14.77 1.02 -2.91
CA ALA A 157 14.44 -0.04 -1.95
C ALA A 157 15.49 -0.15 -0.84
N GLY A 158 15.19 -0.87 0.24
CA GLY A 158 16.01 -0.88 1.45
C GLY A 158 16.90 -2.13 1.63
N SER A 159 17.07 -2.97 0.60
CA SER A 159 18.01 -4.09 0.62
C SER A 159 18.32 -4.57 -0.79
N ASP A 160 19.44 -5.28 -0.96
CA ASP A 160 19.85 -5.81 -2.26
C ASP A 160 18.86 -6.87 -2.77
N ALA A 161 18.29 -7.69 -1.90
CA ALA A 161 17.23 -8.65 -2.28
C ALA A 161 15.98 -7.96 -2.85
N LYS A 162 15.64 -6.77 -2.34
CA LYS A 162 14.55 -5.95 -2.89
C LYS A 162 14.92 -5.32 -4.22
N VAL A 163 16.16 -4.88 -4.38
CA VAL A 163 16.67 -4.39 -5.68
C VAL A 163 16.64 -5.51 -6.71
N ASP A 164 17.11 -6.69 -6.36
CA ASP A 164 17.04 -7.87 -7.23
C ASP A 164 15.61 -8.21 -7.66
N TYR A 165 14.65 -8.17 -6.72
CA TYR A 165 13.23 -8.37 -7.00
C TYR A 165 12.70 -7.35 -8.03
N LEU A 166 13.02 -6.06 -7.84
CA LEU A 166 12.62 -5.00 -8.78
C LEU A 166 13.17 -5.22 -10.18
N LEU A 167 14.46 -5.53 -10.29
CA LEU A 167 15.14 -5.65 -11.59
C LEU A 167 14.80 -6.97 -12.29
N LYS A 168 14.87 -8.10 -11.59
CA LYS A 168 14.78 -9.45 -12.19
C LYS A 168 13.33 -9.90 -12.38
N GLU A 169 12.45 -9.62 -11.41
CA GLU A 169 11.08 -10.09 -11.43
C GLU A 169 10.11 -9.05 -11.97
N LEU A 170 10.22 -7.78 -11.55
CA LEU A 170 9.31 -6.71 -11.94
C LEU A 170 9.77 -5.90 -13.15
N ARG A 171 10.99 -6.16 -13.65
CA ARG A 171 11.53 -5.55 -14.86
C ARG A 171 11.66 -4.03 -14.83
N PHE A 172 11.94 -3.46 -13.65
CA PHE A 172 12.35 -2.06 -13.56
C PHE A 172 13.66 -1.85 -14.34
N ASP A 173 13.85 -0.68 -14.92
CA ASP A 173 15.05 -0.39 -15.72
C ASP A 173 16.28 -0.19 -14.84
N ALA A 174 16.09 0.41 -13.65
CA ALA A 174 17.12 0.57 -12.66
C ALA A 174 16.55 0.52 -11.24
N ALA A 175 17.38 0.18 -10.27
CA ALA A 175 17.03 0.26 -8.87
C ALA A 175 18.29 0.37 -8.00
N PHE A 176 18.17 0.91 -6.79
CA PHE A 176 19.26 0.92 -5.83
C PHE A 176 18.80 0.73 -4.39
N ASN A 177 19.76 0.25 -3.57
CA ASN A 177 19.59 0.07 -2.14
C ASN A 177 20.00 1.37 -1.40
N TYR A 178 18.99 2.12 -0.90
CA TYR A 178 19.24 3.38 -0.21
C TYR A 178 20.08 3.21 1.08
N ARG A 179 20.02 2.04 1.73
CA ARG A 179 20.81 1.79 2.94
C ARG A 179 22.31 1.59 2.64
N ALA A 180 22.65 1.16 1.44
CA ALA A 180 24.03 1.00 0.99
C ALA A 180 24.56 2.22 0.23
N THR A 181 23.72 3.19 -0.08
CA THR A 181 24.05 4.38 -0.86
C THR A 181 24.31 5.56 0.06
N LYS A 182 25.47 6.21 -0.09
CA LYS A 182 25.85 7.37 0.72
C LYS A 182 25.24 8.68 0.22
N ASP A 183 25.18 8.85 -1.09
CA ASP A 183 24.65 10.04 -1.75
C ASP A 183 23.51 9.65 -2.69
N TYR A 184 22.29 10.00 -2.29
CA TYR A 184 21.07 9.67 -3.06
C TYR A 184 20.97 10.53 -4.32
N PHE A 185 21.42 11.79 -4.26
CA PHE A 185 21.35 12.70 -5.40
C PHE A 185 22.26 12.23 -6.52
N ASP A 186 23.54 11.93 -6.21
CA ASP A 186 24.50 11.44 -7.19
C ASP A 186 24.05 10.10 -7.78
N LYS A 187 23.51 9.19 -6.94
CA LYS A 187 23.01 7.90 -7.43
C LYS A 187 21.79 8.06 -8.34
N LEU A 188 20.86 8.91 -7.98
CA LEU A 188 19.69 9.20 -8.82
C LEU A 188 20.09 9.90 -10.13
N ARG A 189 21.05 10.82 -10.10
CA ARG A 189 21.58 11.49 -11.31
C ARG A 189 22.21 10.49 -12.28
N GLU A 190 22.90 9.47 -11.77
CA GLU A 190 23.44 8.37 -12.58
C GLU A 190 22.32 7.56 -13.25
N LEU A 191 21.25 7.22 -12.50
CA LEU A 191 20.17 6.34 -12.96
C LEU A 191 19.07 7.07 -13.74
N CYS A 192 18.99 8.39 -13.59
CA CYS A 192 18.04 9.27 -14.27
C CYS A 192 18.78 10.32 -15.11
N PRO A 193 19.55 9.94 -16.15
CA PRO A 193 20.41 10.88 -16.89
C PRO A 193 19.64 12.00 -17.61
N HIS A 194 18.34 11.81 -17.83
CA HIS A 194 17.42 12.79 -18.42
C HIS A 194 16.55 13.53 -17.39
N GLY A 195 16.86 13.41 -16.10
CA GLY A 195 16.05 13.96 -15.01
C GLY A 195 14.84 13.11 -14.65
N VAL A 196 13.94 13.64 -13.82
CA VAL A 196 12.77 12.95 -13.29
C VAL A 196 11.49 13.67 -13.71
N ASP A 197 10.61 12.99 -14.44
CA ASP A 197 9.33 13.52 -14.91
C ASP A 197 8.19 13.20 -13.93
N VAL A 198 8.25 12.02 -13.30
CA VAL A 198 7.26 11.56 -12.33
C VAL A 198 7.95 11.00 -11.10
N TYR A 199 7.48 11.41 -9.94
CA TYR A 199 7.89 10.83 -8.67
C TYR A 199 6.68 10.30 -7.90
N PHE A 200 6.68 9.00 -7.62
CA PHE A 200 5.68 8.37 -6.75
C PHE A 200 6.28 8.19 -5.36
N ASP A 201 5.88 9.06 -4.44
CA ASP A 201 6.47 9.14 -3.11
C ASP A 201 5.68 8.37 -2.06
N ASN A 202 6.30 7.28 -1.56
CA ASN A 202 5.81 6.51 -0.42
C ASN A 202 6.61 6.77 0.87
N VAL A 203 7.73 7.51 0.80
CA VAL A 203 8.74 7.52 1.87
C VAL A 203 8.98 8.88 2.48
N GLY A 204 9.14 9.94 1.68
CA GLY A 204 9.51 11.26 2.16
C GLY A 204 10.99 11.38 2.59
N GLY A 205 11.30 12.43 3.34
CA GLY A 205 12.62 12.68 3.92
C GLY A 205 13.72 12.86 2.89
N ALA A 206 14.94 12.46 3.24
CA ALA A 206 16.15 12.68 2.43
C ALA A 206 16.08 12.09 1.01
N ILE A 207 15.28 11.04 0.79
CA ILE A 207 15.06 10.49 -0.55
C ILE A 207 14.29 11.48 -1.41
N THR A 208 13.20 12.05 -0.89
CA THR A 208 12.41 13.07 -1.57
C THR A 208 13.24 14.32 -1.84
N ASP A 209 14.06 14.76 -0.89
CA ASP A 209 14.97 15.89 -1.06
C ASP A 209 15.91 15.68 -2.26
N ALA A 210 16.48 14.49 -2.40
CA ALA A 210 17.36 14.16 -3.51
C ALA A 210 16.61 14.14 -4.86
N VAL A 211 15.41 13.56 -4.91
CA VAL A 211 14.58 13.52 -6.14
C VAL A 211 14.21 14.93 -6.61
N PHE A 212 13.86 15.83 -5.68
CA PHE A 212 13.52 17.21 -6.02
C PHE A 212 14.65 17.97 -6.71
N GLY A 213 15.92 17.63 -6.42
CA GLY A 213 17.06 18.19 -7.12
C GLY A 213 17.17 17.81 -8.61
N LEU A 214 16.46 16.77 -9.05
CA LEU A 214 16.54 16.20 -10.41
C LEU A 214 15.23 16.36 -11.21
N LEU A 215 14.22 17.05 -10.67
CA LEU A 215 12.95 17.22 -11.35
C LEU A 215 13.09 17.93 -12.70
N ASN A 216 12.42 17.42 -13.71
CA ASN A 216 12.24 18.06 -14.99
C ASN A 216 11.21 19.21 -14.92
N VAL A 217 11.17 20.04 -15.96
CA VAL A 217 10.10 21.03 -16.11
C VAL A 217 8.78 20.30 -16.31
N LYS A 218 7.72 20.72 -15.56
CA LYS A 218 6.40 20.07 -15.53
C LYS A 218 6.38 18.70 -14.85
N ALA A 219 7.36 18.36 -14.05
CA ALA A 219 7.33 17.13 -13.25
C ALA A 219 6.10 17.05 -12.37
N ARG A 220 5.65 15.82 -12.09
CA ARG A 220 4.46 15.53 -11.28
C ARG A 220 4.85 14.60 -10.15
N ILE A 221 4.47 14.98 -8.95
CA ILE A 221 4.78 14.24 -7.73
C ILE A 221 3.49 13.76 -7.08
N SER A 222 3.31 12.45 -6.99
CA SER A 222 2.22 11.80 -6.26
C SER A 222 2.69 11.52 -4.83
N VAL A 223 2.19 12.26 -3.86
CA VAL A 223 2.52 12.09 -2.44
C VAL A 223 1.55 11.08 -1.83
N CYS A 224 1.94 9.81 -1.86
CA CYS A 224 1.15 8.66 -1.39
C CYS A 224 1.35 8.41 0.11
N GLY A 225 2.57 8.60 0.61
CA GLY A 225 2.92 8.33 1.99
C GLY A 225 4.27 8.92 2.38
N GLN A 226 4.51 9.00 3.69
CA GLN A 226 5.71 9.56 4.28
C GLN A 226 6.24 8.61 5.36
N ILE A 227 6.46 7.31 5.02
CA ILE A 227 6.73 6.27 6.01
C ILE A 227 7.99 6.55 6.84
N SER A 228 8.96 7.31 6.31
CA SER A 228 10.15 7.75 7.06
C SER A 228 9.80 8.64 8.26
N GLN A 229 8.64 9.30 8.23
CA GLN A 229 8.21 10.26 9.23
C GLN A 229 7.28 9.63 10.30
N TYR A 230 6.68 8.46 10.06
CA TYR A 230 5.59 7.93 10.88
C TYR A 230 6.00 7.57 12.32
N ASN A 231 7.28 7.28 12.56
CA ASN A 231 7.81 6.96 13.89
C ASN A 231 8.57 8.10 14.56
N LEU A 232 8.63 9.29 13.94
CA LEU A 232 9.35 10.42 14.51
C LEU A 232 8.52 11.06 15.62
N GLU A 233 9.17 11.36 16.75
CA GLU A 233 8.56 12.12 17.85
C GLU A 233 8.40 13.60 17.51
N LYS A 234 9.26 14.12 16.65
CA LYS A 234 9.25 15.51 16.17
C LYS A 234 9.46 15.54 14.67
N PRO A 235 8.86 16.51 13.97
CA PRO A 235 9.09 16.69 12.54
C PRO A 235 10.59 16.81 12.24
N GLU A 236 11.03 16.11 11.18
CA GLU A 236 12.40 16.24 10.68
C GLU A 236 12.62 17.63 10.08
N VAL A 237 13.80 18.18 10.27
CA VAL A 237 14.22 19.45 9.65
C VAL A 237 14.95 19.12 8.34
N GLY A 238 14.46 19.67 7.24
CA GLY A 238 15.01 19.44 5.91
C GLY A 238 15.02 20.72 5.04
N PRO A 239 15.51 20.62 3.80
CA PRO A 239 15.54 21.74 2.88
C PRO A 239 14.12 22.23 2.55
N ARG A 240 14.01 23.49 2.17
CA ARG A 240 12.74 24.08 1.75
C ARG A 240 12.58 23.96 0.24
N LEU A 241 11.85 22.92 -0.19
CA LEU A 241 11.81 22.49 -1.59
C LEU A 241 10.73 23.17 -2.45
N LEU A 242 9.81 23.96 -1.85
CA LEU A 242 8.70 24.58 -2.60
C LEU A 242 9.16 25.50 -3.73
N SER A 243 10.31 26.17 -3.59
CA SER A 243 10.88 26.98 -4.66
C SER A 243 11.21 26.18 -5.91
N THR A 244 11.58 24.90 -5.78
CA THR A 244 11.84 24.02 -6.90
C THR A 244 10.58 23.79 -7.74
N LEU A 245 9.40 23.70 -7.11
CA LEU A 245 8.13 23.57 -7.83
C LEU A 245 7.88 24.80 -8.71
N ILE A 246 8.24 26.01 -8.27
CA ILE A 246 8.12 27.22 -9.08
C ILE A 246 9.07 27.18 -10.27
N LEU A 247 10.36 26.91 -10.02
CA LEU A 247 11.40 26.89 -11.05
C LEU A 247 11.15 25.82 -12.11
N LYS A 248 10.64 24.67 -11.70
CA LYS A 248 10.31 23.54 -12.58
C LYS A 248 8.87 23.57 -13.09
N GLN A 249 8.05 24.54 -12.68
CA GLN A 249 6.60 24.57 -12.97
C GLN A 249 5.96 23.19 -12.68
N ALA A 250 6.47 22.49 -11.66
CA ALA A 250 6.07 21.16 -11.26
C ALA A 250 4.88 21.22 -10.29
N LYS A 251 4.17 20.11 -10.14
CA LYS A 251 3.14 19.96 -9.11
C LYS A 251 3.46 18.79 -8.18
N ALA A 252 3.14 18.96 -6.91
CA ALA A 252 3.09 17.89 -5.92
C ALA A 252 1.67 17.82 -5.37
N GLU A 253 1.09 16.61 -5.39
CA GLU A 253 -0.29 16.39 -4.95
C GLU A 253 -0.36 15.22 -3.99
N GLY A 254 -0.88 15.48 -2.78
CA GLY A 254 -1.24 14.45 -1.81
C GLY A 254 -2.63 13.92 -2.11
N PHE A 255 -2.84 12.63 -1.91
CA PHE A 255 -4.13 11.99 -2.14
C PHE A 255 -4.43 10.91 -1.12
N LEU A 256 -5.71 10.61 -0.97
CA LEU A 256 -6.20 9.44 -0.25
C LEU A 256 -7.03 8.61 -1.23
N VAL A 257 -6.78 7.31 -1.30
CA VAL A 257 -7.41 6.46 -2.31
C VAL A 257 -8.94 6.51 -2.30
N PHE A 258 -9.56 6.76 -1.16
CA PHE A 258 -11.02 6.82 -1.05
C PHE A 258 -11.65 8.07 -1.71
N GLN A 259 -10.87 9.06 -2.13
CA GLN A 259 -11.40 10.13 -2.99
C GLN A 259 -11.81 9.62 -4.39
N PHE A 260 -11.38 8.40 -4.76
CA PHE A 260 -11.73 7.74 -6.02
C PHE A 260 -12.74 6.58 -5.82
N ALA A 261 -13.48 6.56 -4.71
CA ALA A 261 -14.32 5.42 -4.34
C ALA A 261 -15.40 5.09 -5.38
N ASP A 262 -15.94 6.09 -6.06
CA ASP A 262 -16.90 5.96 -7.16
C ASP A 262 -16.33 5.27 -8.41
N ARG A 263 -15.00 5.26 -8.55
CA ARG A 263 -14.26 4.64 -9.66
C ARG A 263 -13.52 3.36 -9.29
N TYR A 264 -13.71 2.82 -8.09
CA TYR A 264 -13.02 1.60 -7.66
C TYR A 264 -13.25 0.41 -8.60
N ALA A 265 -14.47 0.28 -9.14
CA ALA A 265 -14.79 -0.79 -10.09
C ALA A 265 -13.91 -0.73 -11.35
N GLU A 266 -13.67 0.47 -11.89
CA GLU A 266 -12.77 0.72 -13.02
C GLU A 266 -11.34 0.25 -12.69
N GLY A 267 -10.79 0.73 -11.58
CA GLY A 267 -9.43 0.39 -11.16
C GLY A 267 -9.24 -1.11 -10.92
N LEU A 268 -10.18 -1.75 -10.20
CA LEU A 268 -10.14 -3.19 -9.94
C LEU A 268 -10.23 -4.02 -11.21
N GLN A 269 -11.12 -3.64 -12.15
CA GLN A 269 -11.27 -4.32 -13.42
C GLN A 269 -9.98 -4.25 -14.25
N GLN A 270 -9.35 -3.07 -14.30
CA GLN A 270 -8.10 -2.87 -15.04
C GLN A 270 -6.93 -3.64 -14.39
N MET A 271 -6.81 -3.60 -13.06
CA MET A 271 -5.79 -4.34 -12.33
C MET A 271 -5.95 -5.86 -12.51
N ALA A 272 -7.19 -6.37 -12.45
CA ALA A 272 -7.51 -7.77 -12.69
C ALA A 272 -7.20 -8.19 -14.14
N HIS A 273 -7.45 -7.30 -15.10
CA HIS A 273 -7.11 -7.53 -16.51
C HIS A 273 -5.58 -7.70 -16.68
N TRP A 274 -4.78 -6.75 -16.20
CA TRP A 274 -3.32 -6.83 -16.28
C TRP A 274 -2.74 -8.02 -15.52
N LEU A 275 -3.35 -8.40 -14.39
CA LEU A 275 -2.95 -9.59 -13.63
C LEU A 275 -3.17 -10.86 -14.46
N ARG A 276 -4.34 -11.02 -15.08
CA ARG A 276 -4.67 -12.19 -15.94
C ARG A 276 -3.78 -12.28 -17.18
N GLU A 277 -3.36 -11.14 -17.74
CA GLU A 277 -2.41 -11.09 -18.86
C GLU A 277 -0.96 -11.35 -18.44
N GLY A 278 -0.69 -11.49 -17.13
CA GLY A 278 0.68 -11.64 -16.61
C GLY A 278 1.54 -10.37 -16.71
N ARG A 279 0.91 -9.23 -16.99
CA ARG A 279 1.57 -7.91 -17.07
C ARG A 279 1.83 -7.29 -15.71
N LEU A 280 1.03 -7.67 -14.70
CA LEU A 280 1.28 -7.34 -13.31
C LEU A 280 1.61 -8.62 -12.52
N LYS A 281 2.59 -8.51 -11.66
CA LYS A 281 2.97 -9.50 -10.67
C LYS A 281 2.80 -8.90 -9.29
N TYR A 282 2.50 -9.74 -8.30
CA TYR A 282 2.45 -9.34 -6.92
C TYR A 282 3.23 -10.32 -6.05
N ARG A 283 3.61 -9.86 -4.89
CA ARG A 283 4.24 -10.69 -3.86
C ARG A 283 3.58 -10.38 -2.53
N GLU A 284 3.27 -11.42 -1.79
CA GLU A 284 2.72 -11.37 -0.45
C GLU A 284 3.73 -11.95 0.53
N ASP A 285 3.97 -11.26 1.62
CA ASP A 285 4.76 -11.71 2.75
C ASP A 285 3.75 -12.07 3.84
N ILE A 286 3.52 -13.38 4.03
CA ILE A 286 2.45 -13.89 4.89
C ILE A 286 3.07 -14.45 6.16
N VAL A 287 2.63 -13.93 7.31
CA VAL A 287 2.95 -14.45 8.63
C VAL A 287 1.73 -15.20 9.16
N GLU A 288 1.90 -16.39 9.74
CA GLU A 288 0.80 -17.16 10.32
C GLU A 288 0.55 -16.80 11.78
N GLY A 289 -0.74 -16.82 12.17
CA GLY A 289 -1.24 -16.57 13.51
C GLY A 289 -1.40 -15.09 13.84
N ILE A 290 -2.59 -14.74 14.37
CA ILE A 290 -2.93 -13.36 14.74
C ILE A 290 -1.99 -12.80 15.82
N GLU A 291 -1.46 -13.66 16.69
CA GLU A 291 -0.48 -13.32 17.72
C GLU A 291 0.81 -12.72 17.15
N ASN A 292 1.08 -12.99 15.88
CA ASN A 292 2.24 -12.46 15.16
C ASN A 292 1.98 -11.12 14.43
N ALA A 293 0.74 -10.63 14.41
CA ALA A 293 0.40 -9.38 13.75
C ALA A 293 1.21 -8.16 14.26
N PRO A 294 1.43 -7.97 15.58
CA PRO A 294 2.29 -6.89 16.06
C PRO A 294 3.74 -6.99 15.56
N ARG A 295 4.29 -8.21 15.52
CA ARG A 295 5.66 -8.43 15.01
C ARG A 295 5.75 -8.15 13.51
N ALA A 296 4.77 -8.60 12.73
CA ALA A 296 4.68 -8.32 11.30
C ALA A 296 4.59 -6.80 11.03
N PHE A 297 3.79 -6.08 11.84
CA PHE A 297 3.65 -4.63 11.74
C PHE A 297 4.97 -3.89 12.03
N ILE A 298 5.64 -4.23 13.11
CA ILE A 298 6.95 -3.64 13.46
C ILE A 298 7.99 -3.99 12.38
N GLY A 299 7.99 -5.23 11.90
CA GLY A 299 8.87 -5.69 10.82
C GLY A 299 8.65 -4.91 9.52
N MET A 300 7.39 -4.68 9.13
CA MET A 300 7.02 -3.90 7.95
C MET A 300 7.50 -2.45 8.07
N LEU A 301 7.30 -1.78 9.22
CA LEU A 301 7.79 -0.41 9.44
C LEU A 301 9.33 -0.32 9.41
N ARG A 302 10.04 -1.42 9.70
CA ARG A 302 11.50 -1.56 9.56
C ARG A 302 11.93 -1.99 8.16
N GLY A 303 10.98 -2.19 7.25
CA GLY A 303 11.23 -2.59 5.87
C GLY A 303 11.73 -4.04 5.73
N GLN A 304 11.29 -4.97 6.56
CA GLN A 304 11.71 -6.38 6.51
C GLN A 304 10.95 -7.17 5.43
N ASN A 305 9.68 -6.84 5.18
CA ASN A 305 8.84 -7.50 4.17
C ASN A 305 9.22 -7.15 2.73
N ILE A 306 8.89 -8.04 1.79
CA ILE A 306 8.90 -7.78 0.34
C ILE A 306 7.47 -7.91 -0.18
N GLY A 307 6.96 -6.89 -0.88
CA GLY A 307 5.58 -6.87 -1.33
C GLY A 307 4.59 -6.53 -0.22
N LYS A 308 3.40 -7.10 -0.28
CA LYS A 308 2.31 -6.88 0.68
C LYS A 308 2.48 -7.71 1.94
N GLN A 309 2.53 -7.06 3.10
CA GLN A 309 2.52 -7.75 4.38
C GLN A 309 1.09 -8.15 4.77
N LEU A 310 0.90 -9.43 5.01
CA LEU A 310 -0.36 -10.01 5.48
C LEU A 310 -0.12 -10.90 6.71
N VAL A 311 -1.19 -11.16 7.45
CA VAL A 311 -1.22 -12.20 8.48
C VAL A 311 -2.35 -13.18 8.15
N LYS A 312 -2.04 -14.47 8.03
CA LYS A 312 -3.02 -15.54 7.92
C LYS A 312 -3.56 -15.81 9.32
N VAL A 313 -4.86 -15.58 9.50
CA VAL A 313 -5.53 -15.65 10.82
C VAL A 313 -6.17 -17.01 11.04
N ALA A 314 -7.02 -17.47 10.10
CA ALA A 314 -7.65 -18.77 10.23
C ALA A 314 -6.60 -19.88 10.12
N ARG A 315 -6.66 -20.81 11.06
CA ARG A 315 -5.97 -22.12 10.94
C ARG A 315 -6.81 -22.99 10.00
N ASP A 316 -6.16 -23.65 9.06
CA ASP A 316 -6.80 -24.61 8.15
C ASP A 316 -7.34 -25.80 8.93
#